data_d20dddb61c82374b6b4f929f121e97d3
#
_entry.id   d20dddb61c82374b6b4f929f121e97d3
#
_cell.length_a   1.000
_cell.length_b   1.000
_cell.length_c   1.000
_cell.angle_alpha   90.00
_cell.angle_beta   90.00
_cell.angle_gamma   90.00
#
_symmetry.space_group_name_H-M   'P 1'
#
loop_
_entity.id
_entity.type
_entity.pdbx_description
1 polymer ?
#
loop_
_entity_poly.entity_id
_entity_poly.type
_entity_poly.pdbx_seq_one_letter_code
_entity_poly.pdbx_strand_id
1 'polypeptide(L)'
;MINKIDEYFSKFMDQLVYVNLLESNDYIDKDIPLPVLEKDLLDGVKNNDFVKNFDLELIIKGMIYNIAYDRSFKYCVNYTDIMYNIFPDIEKSIISMGVEKISNPKEAVIYFRTNDILKSDIADNAYYYAYCLRLMALEDEFNSSIFIEEAFRVLNENVLNFPDFFLNYVELANLELLNHNYIKAYDYLKNTHKMATSPNDYDEKRVLIVINEVERLMEDIKPLRDLDFATTLINSKPQKALEIFQELEKTSRIVYLMGKCYLNLNDLDKAIEYFEKAESMGFDHVDLYNDMSVAYFNDYDFEKSIQVLSRGLKIHKDNEILLYNKAVIELNSNRVAKAKDTLSTLVSYDDVHEDIFNMAMQLLQKIEEDN
;
A
#
# COMPACT_ATOMS: atom_id res chain seq x y z
N MET A 1 17.45 -15.47 6.73
CA MET A 1 16.74 -15.24 5.45
C MET A 1 17.41 -14.04 4.78
N ILE A 2 17.78 -14.15 3.52
CA ILE A 2 18.31 -13.01 2.75
C ILE A 2 17.15 -12.03 2.60
N ASN A 3 17.38 -10.74 2.88
CA ASN A 3 16.37 -9.72 2.70
C ASN A 3 16.08 -9.56 1.19
N LYS A 4 14.82 -9.52 0.79
CA LYS A 4 14.41 -9.44 -0.62
C LYS A 4 14.98 -8.21 -1.34
N ILE A 5 15.16 -7.09 -0.62
CA ILE A 5 15.78 -5.89 -1.19
C ILE A 5 17.26 -6.09 -1.47
N ASP A 6 17.99 -6.84 -0.62
CA ASP A 6 19.38 -7.20 -0.87
C ASP A 6 19.50 -8.09 -2.12
N GLU A 7 18.59 -9.05 -2.30
CA GLU A 7 18.53 -9.89 -3.49
C GLU A 7 18.24 -9.07 -4.76
N TYR A 8 17.37 -8.06 -4.67
CA TYR A 8 17.12 -7.17 -5.80
C TYR A 8 18.37 -6.42 -6.24
N PHE A 9 19.10 -5.80 -5.29
CA PHE A 9 20.28 -5.00 -5.61
C PHE A 9 21.49 -5.84 -5.99
N SER A 10 21.65 -7.04 -5.44
CA SER A 10 22.81 -7.90 -5.75
C SER A 10 22.90 -8.31 -7.24
N LYS A 11 21.79 -8.25 -7.97
CA LYS A 11 21.76 -8.50 -9.41
C LYS A 11 22.58 -7.52 -10.25
N PHE A 12 22.93 -6.37 -9.68
CA PHE A 12 23.69 -5.32 -10.36
C PHE A 12 25.20 -5.35 -10.08
N MET A 13 25.69 -6.35 -9.33
CA MET A 13 27.13 -6.51 -9.05
C MET A 13 27.96 -6.70 -10.31
N ASP A 14 27.41 -7.22 -11.40
CA ASP A 14 28.04 -7.40 -12.70
C ASP A 14 28.40 -6.07 -13.40
N GLN A 15 27.85 -4.95 -12.94
CA GLN A 15 28.19 -3.60 -13.42
C GLN A 15 29.52 -3.08 -12.85
N LEU A 16 30.12 -3.79 -11.91
CA LEU A 16 31.36 -3.42 -11.26
C LEU A 16 32.54 -4.25 -11.78
N VAL A 17 33.62 -3.58 -12.10
CA VAL A 17 34.93 -4.18 -12.36
C VAL A 17 35.89 -3.79 -11.23
N TYR A 18 36.88 -4.64 -10.96
CA TYR A 18 37.78 -4.43 -9.86
C TYR A 18 39.20 -4.21 -10.38
N VAL A 19 39.86 -3.16 -9.90
CA VAL A 19 41.22 -2.81 -10.25
C VAL A 19 42.08 -2.79 -8.99
N ASN A 20 43.35 -3.16 -9.12
CA ASN A 20 44.32 -3.13 -8.01
C ASN A 20 45.34 -2.01 -8.21
N LEU A 21 45.74 -1.40 -7.12
CA LEU A 21 46.90 -0.51 -7.12
C LEU A 21 48.19 -1.28 -7.34
N LEU A 22 49.18 -0.67 -8.00
CA LEU A 22 50.52 -1.24 -8.14
C LEU A 22 51.27 -1.20 -6.80
N GLU A 23 51.05 -0.14 -6.03
CA GLU A 23 51.65 0.09 -4.72
C GLU A 23 50.58 0.63 -3.75
N SER A 24 50.72 0.30 -2.46
CA SER A 24 49.87 0.86 -1.42
C SER A 24 50.18 2.35 -1.21
N ASN A 25 49.18 3.12 -0.79
CA ASN A 25 49.34 4.51 -0.36
C ASN A 25 48.85 4.68 1.09
N ASP A 26 48.81 5.92 1.58
CA ASP A 26 48.46 6.22 2.98
C ASP A 26 47.02 5.80 3.37
N TYR A 27 46.10 5.61 2.39
CA TYR A 27 44.70 5.33 2.60
C TYR A 27 44.27 3.96 2.08
N ILE A 28 44.96 3.42 1.07
CA ILE A 28 44.49 2.24 0.33
C ILE A 28 45.64 1.21 0.21
N ASP A 29 45.38 0.02 0.71
CA ASP A 29 46.29 -1.13 0.54
C ASP A 29 46.08 -1.71 -0.88
N LYS A 30 47.21 -1.99 -1.56
CA LYS A 30 47.24 -2.59 -2.91
C LYS A 30 46.54 -3.93 -3.01
N ASP A 31 46.42 -4.67 -1.89
CA ASP A 31 45.80 -5.97 -1.85
C ASP A 31 44.25 -5.88 -1.76
N ILE A 32 43.72 -4.67 -1.60
CA ILE A 32 42.27 -4.40 -1.63
C ILE A 32 41.87 -4.09 -3.07
N PRO A 33 41.04 -4.94 -3.72
CA PRO A 33 40.53 -4.65 -5.06
C PRO A 33 39.57 -3.48 -5.00
N LEU A 34 39.73 -2.50 -5.88
CA LEU A 34 38.96 -1.26 -5.91
C LEU A 34 37.86 -1.36 -6.95
N PRO A 35 36.55 -1.20 -6.57
CA PRO A 35 35.45 -1.27 -7.49
C PRO A 35 35.36 0.01 -8.33
N VAL A 36 35.11 -0.15 -9.62
CA VAL A 36 34.79 0.94 -10.56
C VAL A 36 33.63 0.49 -11.42
N LEU A 37 32.72 1.38 -11.74
CA LEU A 37 31.65 1.06 -12.68
C LEU A 37 32.22 0.83 -14.08
N GLU A 38 31.84 -0.26 -14.73
CA GLU A 38 32.31 -0.62 -16.07
C GLU A 38 32.12 0.52 -17.08
N LYS A 39 30.96 1.22 -17.02
CA LYS A 39 30.68 2.37 -17.88
C LYS A 39 31.68 3.51 -17.70
N ASP A 40 32.04 3.83 -16.45
CA ASP A 40 32.96 4.92 -16.13
C ASP A 40 34.40 4.57 -16.58
N LEU A 41 34.77 3.29 -16.46
CA LEU A 41 36.05 2.78 -16.96
C LEU A 41 36.15 2.89 -18.48
N LEU A 42 35.10 2.49 -19.22
CA LEU A 42 35.07 2.55 -20.67
C LEU A 42 35.13 4.00 -21.20
N ASP A 43 34.46 4.94 -20.53
CA ASP A 43 34.51 6.35 -20.89
C ASP A 43 35.87 7.00 -20.60
N GLY A 44 36.51 6.64 -19.49
CA GLY A 44 37.89 7.06 -19.17
C GLY A 44 38.91 6.54 -20.16
N VAL A 45 38.80 5.30 -20.63
CA VAL A 45 39.71 4.72 -21.66
C VAL A 45 39.54 5.41 -23.00
N LYS A 46 38.34 5.73 -23.43
CA LYS A 46 38.07 6.46 -24.68
C LYS A 46 38.68 7.85 -24.71
N ASN A 47 38.70 8.51 -23.55
CA ASN A 47 39.21 9.89 -23.43
C ASN A 47 40.71 9.98 -23.15
N ASN A 48 41.47 8.87 -23.06
CA ASN A 48 42.88 8.78 -22.72
C ASN A 48 43.24 9.35 -21.32
N ASP A 49 42.26 9.60 -20.45
CA ASP A 49 42.44 10.21 -19.12
C ASP A 49 42.80 9.16 -18.05
N PHE A 50 42.39 7.89 -18.25
CA PHE A 50 42.54 6.82 -17.25
C PHE A 50 43.99 6.43 -16.97
N VAL A 51 44.91 6.67 -17.91
CA VAL A 51 46.32 6.24 -17.79
C VAL A 51 47.17 7.24 -16.99
N LYS A 52 46.69 8.47 -16.80
CA LYS A 52 47.48 9.54 -16.18
C LYS A 52 47.01 10.00 -14.80
N ASN A 53 45.74 9.90 -14.49
CA ASN A 53 45.22 10.32 -13.21
C ASN A 53 44.19 9.27 -12.71
N PHE A 54 44.55 8.51 -11.71
CA PHE A 54 43.65 7.61 -11.00
C PHE A 54 42.65 8.48 -10.25
N ASP A 55 41.43 8.58 -10.80
CA ASP A 55 40.41 9.47 -10.26
C ASP A 55 39.79 8.85 -9.00
N LEU A 56 40.16 9.40 -7.84
CA LEU A 56 39.67 8.98 -6.54
C LEU A 56 38.14 9.03 -6.46
N GLU A 57 37.52 9.98 -7.17
CA GLU A 57 36.05 10.13 -7.21
C GLU A 57 35.38 8.90 -7.84
N LEU A 58 35.95 8.34 -8.91
CA LEU A 58 35.42 7.13 -9.55
C LEU A 58 35.50 5.91 -8.64
N ILE A 59 36.57 5.82 -7.82
CA ILE A 59 36.75 4.72 -6.86
C ILE A 59 35.73 4.85 -5.73
N ILE A 60 35.62 6.04 -5.13
CA ILE A 60 34.63 6.29 -4.07
C ILE A 60 33.21 5.99 -4.58
N LYS A 61 32.86 6.43 -5.78
CA LYS A 61 31.60 6.08 -6.43
C LYS A 61 31.44 4.55 -6.58
N GLY A 62 32.48 3.86 -7.02
CA GLY A 62 32.49 2.40 -7.11
C GLY A 62 32.26 1.72 -5.77
N MET A 63 32.90 2.21 -4.69
CA MET A 63 32.70 1.70 -3.32
C MET A 63 31.27 1.91 -2.84
N ILE A 64 30.68 3.08 -3.09
CA ILE A 64 29.27 3.39 -2.79
C ILE A 64 28.35 2.37 -3.48
N TYR A 65 28.54 2.15 -4.78
CA TYR A 65 27.74 1.21 -5.56
C TYR A 65 27.93 -0.24 -5.08
N ASN A 66 29.18 -0.64 -4.77
CA ASN A 66 29.44 -1.98 -4.25
C ASN A 66 28.71 -2.25 -2.93
N ILE A 67 28.80 -1.33 -1.97
CA ILE A 67 28.11 -1.45 -0.67
C ILE A 67 26.60 -1.52 -0.87
N ALA A 68 26.04 -0.68 -1.76
CA ALA A 68 24.60 -0.70 -2.05
C ALA A 68 24.15 -2.00 -2.72
N TYR A 69 24.97 -2.58 -3.59
CA TYR A 69 24.62 -3.80 -4.32
C TYR A 69 24.76 -5.06 -3.48
N ASP A 70 25.85 -5.18 -2.72
CA ASP A 70 26.09 -6.33 -1.84
C ASP A 70 26.77 -5.91 -0.53
N ARG A 71 25.97 -5.67 0.51
CA ARG A 71 26.46 -5.33 1.86
C ARG A 71 27.26 -6.46 2.52
N SER A 72 27.16 -7.68 2.00
CA SER A 72 27.92 -8.86 2.49
C SER A 72 29.23 -9.07 1.77
N PHE A 73 29.55 -8.23 0.78
CA PHE A 73 30.78 -8.34 0.02
C PHE A 73 32.02 -8.25 0.93
N LYS A 74 32.98 -9.12 0.68
CA LYS A 74 34.15 -9.35 1.55
C LYS A 74 34.89 -8.06 1.97
N TYR A 75 34.93 -7.06 1.09
CA TYR A 75 35.70 -5.83 1.32
C TYR A 75 34.83 -4.62 1.72
N CYS A 76 33.52 -4.79 2.01
CA CYS A 76 32.67 -3.68 2.41
C CYS A 76 33.19 -2.90 3.61
N VAL A 77 33.70 -3.58 4.63
CA VAL A 77 34.31 -2.94 5.81
C VAL A 77 35.54 -2.09 5.40
N ASN A 78 36.39 -2.64 4.55
CA ASN A 78 37.55 -1.90 4.05
C ASN A 78 37.16 -0.65 3.26
N TYR A 79 36.12 -0.76 2.40
CA TYR A 79 35.64 0.38 1.64
C TYR A 79 35.05 1.46 2.55
N THR A 80 34.31 1.06 3.56
CA THR A 80 33.80 1.96 4.58
C THR A 80 34.94 2.72 5.29
N ASP A 81 35.93 2.00 5.76
CA ASP A 81 37.10 2.59 6.45
C ASP A 81 37.86 3.55 5.53
N ILE A 82 38.07 3.17 4.26
CA ILE A 82 38.76 4.03 3.26
C ILE A 82 37.94 5.31 3.06
N MET A 83 36.65 5.22 2.86
CA MET A 83 35.79 6.39 2.63
C MET A 83 35.82 7.36 3.82
N TYR A 84 35.68 6.87 5.06
CA TYR A 84 35.75 7.72 6.27
C TYR A 84 37.14 8.31 6.51
N ASN A 85 38.22 7.58 6.21
CA ASN A 85 39.57 8.08 6.36
C ASN A 85 39.90 9.22 5.38
N ILE A 86 39.32 9.17 4.17
CA ILE A 86 39.53 10.21 3.15
C ILE A 86 38.57 11.38 3.37
N PHE A 87 37.31 11.09 3.70
CA PHE A 87 36.24 12.05 3.87
C PHE A 87 35.47 11.81 5.18
N PRO A 88 35.84 12.50 6.28
CA PRO A 88 35.18 12.30 7.58
C PRO A 88 33.65 12.55 7.55
N ASP A 89 33.16 13.45 6.68
CA ASP A 89 31.74 13.75 6.48
C ASP A 89 31.17 13.04 5.24
N ILE A 90 31.66 11.84 4.90
CA ILE A 90 31.29 11.12 3.68
C ILE A 90 29.77 10.91 3.55
N GLU A 91 29.07 10.69 4.65
CA GLU A 91 27.63 10.47 4.66
C GLU A 91 26.85 11.67 4.11
N LYS A 92 27.24 12.90 4.49
CA LYS A 92 26.64 14.13 3.94
C LYS A 92 26.93 14.28 2.45
N SER A 93 28.15 13.92 2.04
CA SER A 93 28.54 13.94 0.62
C SER A 93 27.73 12.94 -0.20
N ILE A 94 27.52 11.73 0.32
CA ILE A 94 26.70 10.69 -0.30
C ILE A 94 25.24 11.18 -0.47
N ILE A 95 24.66 11.83 0.56
CA ILE A 95 23.30 12.41 0.45
C ILE A 95 23.28 13.48 -0.66
N SER A 96 24.26 14.38 -0.70
CA SER A 96 24.33 15.41 -1.74
C SER A 96 24.39 14.80 -3.14
N MET A 97 25.24 13.78 -3.35
CA MET A 97 25.34 13.04 -4.61
C MET A 97 24.00 12.39 -4.98
N GLY A 98 23.31 11.79 -4.01
CA GLY A 98 21.98 11.19 -4.22
C GLY A 98 20.93 12.23 -4.62
N VAL A 99 20.91 13.39 -3.95
CA VAL A 99 19.99 14.50 -4.25
C VAL A 99 20.23 15.07 -5.65
N GLU A 100 21.47 15.18 -6.10
CA GLU A 100 21.81 15.59 -7.47
C GLU A 100 21.25 14.61 -8.52
N LYS A 101 21.05 13.34 -8.16
CA LYS A 101 20.49 12.30 -9.02
C LYS A 101 19.00 12.04 -8.80
N ILE A 102 18.31 12.84 -7.99
CA ILE A 102 16.94 12.58 -7.55
C ILE A 102 15.92 12.50 -8.71
N SER A 103 16.21 13.12 -9.84
CA SER A 103 15.42 13.00 -11.07
C SER A 103 15.48 11.60 -11.71
N ASN A 104 16.48 10.78 -11.33
CA ASN A 104 16.58 9.37 -11.69
C ASN A 104 16.57 8.51 -10.39
N PRO A 105 15.40 8.11 -9.90
CA PRO A 105 15.27 7.39 -8.63
C PRO A 105 16.09 6.09 -8.57
N LYS A 106 16.27 5.40 -9.70
CA LYS A 106 17.04 4.15 -9.78
C LYS A 106 18.55 4.36 -9.58
N GLU A 107 19.06 5.54 -9.90
CA GLU A 107 20.45 5.91 -9.63
C GLU A 107 20.56 6.53 -8.23
N ALA A 108 19.67 7.44 -7.86
CA ALA A 108 19.68 8.11 -6.57
C ALA A 108 19.56 7.15 -5.38
N VAL A 109 18.73 6.12 -5.50
CA VAL A 109 18.50 5.11 -4.46
C VAL A 109 19.78 4.42 -3.99
N ILE A 110 20.79 4.27 -4.87
CA ILE A 110 22.07 3.64 -4.56
C ILE A 110 22.79 4.41 -3.45
N TYR A 111 22.84 5.72 -3.56
CA TYR A 111 23.49 6.59 -2.59
C TYR A 111 22.79 6.53 -1.23
N PHE A 112 21.47 6.67 -1.21
CA PHE A 112 20.69 6.65 0.05
C PHE A 112 20.71 5.27 0.71
N ARG A 113 20.69 4.19 -0.08
CA ARG A 113 20.83 2.83 0.41
C ARG A 113 22.21 2.59 1.03
N THR A 114 23.28 3.12 0.42
CA THR A 114 24.61 3.02 1.00
C THR A 114 24.64 3.64 2.39
N ASN A 115 24.12 4.84 2.56
CA ASN A 115 24.03 5.48 3.87
C ASN A 115 23.14 4.72 4.88
N ASP A 116 22.05 4.09 4.44
CA ASP A 116 21.23 3.22 5.29
C ASP A 116 22.07 2.01 5.79
N ILE A 117 22.88 1.41 4.92
CA ILE A 117 23.78 0.30 5.26
C ILE A 117 24.89 0.75 6.21
N LEU A 118 25.46 1.94 6.01
CA LEU A 118 26.43 2.57 6.89
C LEU A 118 25.86 3.01 8.24
N LYS A 119 24.52 2.94 8.39
CA LYS A 119 23.78 3.40 9.58
C LYS A 119 23.98 4.87 9.87
N SER A 120 23.89 5.69 8.83
CA SER A 120 23.98 7.14 8.93
C SER A 120 22.93 7.70 9.89
N ASP A 121 23.36 8.61 10.77
CA ASP A 121 22.50 9.28 11.75
C ASP A 121 21.97 10.62 11.19
N ILE A 122 21.48 10.60 9.93
CA ILE A 122 20.96 11.77 9.24
C ILE A 122 19.52 11.48 8.77
N ALA A 123 18.56 12.19 9.37
CA ALA A 123 17.13 11.97 9.14
C ALA A 123 16.71 12.08 7.66
N ASP A 124 17.30 13.02 6.91
CA ASP A 124 17.00 13.23 5.48
C ASP A 124 17.31 11.98 4.63
N ASN A 125 18.30 11.15 5.03
CA ASN A 125 18.66 9.96 4.25
C ASN A 125 17.50 8.98 4.11
N ALA A 126 16.85 8.64 5.21
CA ALA A 126 15.73 7.70 5.20
C ALA A 126 14.53 8.23 4.38
N TYR A 127 14.26 9.54 4.48
CA TYR A 127 13.24 10.20 3.67
C TYR A 127 13.53 10.07 2.16
N TYR A 128 14.73 10.44 1.71
CA TYR A 128 15.08 10.34 0.29
C TYR A 128 15.17 8.88 -0.18
N TYR A 129 15.63 7.97 0.68
CA TYR A 129 15.65 6.54 0.34
C TYR A 129 14.23 6.01 0.10
N ALA A 130 13.32 6.26 1.03
CA ALA A 130 11.92 5.86 0.90
C ALA A 130 11.23 6.54 -0.30
N TYR A 131 11.50 7.82 -0.55
CA TYR A 131 11.01 8.55 -1.71
C TYR A 131 11.41 7.86 -3.02
N CYS A 132 12.70 7.51 -3.17
CA CYS A 132 13.18 6.80 -4.36
C CYS A 132 12.54 5.42 -4.49
N LEU A 133 12.45 4.66 -3.41
CA LEU A 133 11.79 3.34 -3.40
C LEU A 133 10.33 3.43 -3.81
N ARG A 134 9.58 4.43 -3.34
CA ARG A 134 8.20 4.66 -3.74
C ARG A 134 8.07 4.97 -5.22
N LEU A 135 8.94 5.80 -5.77
CA LEU A 135 8.92 6.07 -7.21
C LEU A 135 9.27 4.83 -8.03
N MET A 136 10.22 4.01 -7.57
CA MET A 136 10.54 2.73 -8.21
C MET A 136 9.36 1.75 -8.14
N ALA A 137 8.61 1.74 -7.05
CA ALA A 137 7.41 0.91 -6.89
C ALA A 137 6.30 1.27 -7.89
N LEU A 138 6.20 2.54 -8.29
CA LEU A 138 5.25 2.99 -9.31
C LEU A 138 5.66 2.59 -10.73
N GLU A 139 6.97 2.41 -10.98
CA GLU A 139 7.49 2.06 -12.30
C GLU A 139 7.65 0.56 -12.52
N ASP A 140 7.81 -0.22 -11.44
CA ASP A 140 8.08 -1.67 -11.49
C ASP A 140 7.06 -2.43 -10.65
N GLU A 141 5.94 -2.76 -11.26
CA GLU A 141 4.83 -3.48 -10.62
C GLU A 141 5.26 -4.83 -10.03
N PHE A 142 6.20 -5.53 -10.69
CA PHE A 142 6.66 -6.85 -10.26
C PHE A 142 7.42 -6.80 -8.92
N ASN A 143 8.24 -5.77 -8.70
CA ASN A 143 9.03 -5.59 -7.49
C ASN A 143 8.42 -4.56 -6.51
N SER A 144 7.25 -4.01 -6.83
CA SER A 144 6.60 -2.93 -6.09
C SER A 144 6.48 -3.24 -4.59
N SER A 145 6.02 -4.44 -4.22
CA SER A 145 5.88 -4.85 -2.82
C SER A 145 7.20 -4.82 -2.05
N ILE A 146 8.32 -5.20 -2.69
CA ILE A 146 9.65 -5.21 -2.08
C ILE A 146 10.08 -3.79 -1.74
N PHE A 147 9.87 -2.86 -2.66
CA PHE A 147 10.22 -1.45 -2.48
C PHE A 147 9.36 -0.78 -1.40
N ILE A 148 8.06 -1.05 -1.40
CA ILE A 148 7.13 -0.51 -0.40
C ILE A 148 7.45 -1.05 1.01
N GLU A 149 7.71 -2.36 1.16
CA GLU A 149 8.11 -2.96 2.43
C GLU A 149 9.38 -2.31 2.98
N GLU A 150 10.39 -2.12 2.13
CA GLU A 150 11.66 -1.49 2.52
C GLU A 150 11.47 0.00 2.87
N ALA A 151 10.68 0.74 2.10
CA ALA A 151 10.37 2.13 2.39
C ALA A 151 9.70 2.31 3.76
N PHE A 152 8.72 1.45 4.09
CA PHE A 152 8.12 1.44 5.43
C PHE A 152 9.13 1.09 6.52
N ARG A 153 10.04 0.13 6.27
CA ARG A 153 11.08 -0.24 7.25
C ARG A 153 11.94 0.97 7.61
N VAL A 154 12.52 1.63 6.62
CA VAL A 154 13.46 2.73 6.85
C VAL A 154 12.77 3.94 7.49
N LEU A 155 11.54 4.27 7.07
CA LEU A 155 10.79 5.38 7.66
C LEU A 155 10.38 5.10 9.10
N ASN A 156 9.92 3.89 9.41
CA ASN A 156 9.54 3.54 10.78
C ASN A 156 10.75 3.56 11.73
N GLU A 157 11.91 3.09 11.29
CA GLU A 157 13.16 3.22 12.05
C GLU A 157 13.54 4.69 12.24
N ASN A 158 13.40 5.50 11.19
CA ASN A 158 13.73 6.93 11.25
C ASN A 158 12.78 7.71 12.19
N VAL A 159 11.50 7.36 12.22
CA VAL A 159 10.52 7.96 13.17
C VAL A 159 10.91 7.68 14.62
N LEU A 160 11.47 6.51 14.92
CA LEU A 160 11.93 6.19 16.28
C LEU A 160 13.14 7.03 16.69
N ASN A 161 14.07 7.31 15.75
CA ASN A 161 15.29 8.08 16.00
C ASN A 161 15.04 9.60 15.92
N PHE A 162 14.17 10.02 14.99
CA PHE A 162 13.87 11.43 14.69
C PHE A 162 12.35 11.68 14.66
N PRO A 163 11.66 11.59 15.81
CA PRO A 163 10.20 11.70 15.87
C PRO A 163 9.66 13.06 15.40
N ASP A 164 10.47 14.11 15.47
CA ASP A 164 10.10 15.49 15.08
C ASP A 164 10.42 15.80 13.61
N PHE A 165 11.00 14.86 12.86
CA PHE A 165 11.29 15.02 11.45
C PHE A 165 10.03 14.79 10.61
N PHE A 166 9.25 15.87 10.38
CA PHE A 166 7.90 15.78 9.79
C PHE A 166 7.86 15.23 8.36
N LEU A 167 8.95 15.28 7.60
CA LEU A 167 9.02 14.71 6.24
C LEU A 167 8.85 13.17 6.24
N ASN A 168 9.21 12.48 7.32
CA ASN A 168 8.92 11.06 7.47
C ASN A 168 7.43 10.76 7.31
N TYR A 169 6.59 11.59 7.95
CA TYR A 169 5.14 11.38 7.95
C TYR A 169 4.50 11.76 6.61
N VAL A 170 5.09 12.70 5.86
CA VAL A 170 4.68 12.96 4.47
C VAL A 170 4.87 11.72 3.62
N GLU A 171 6.05 11.10 3.71
CA GLU A 171 6.36 9.95 2.87
C GLU A 171 5.60 8.68 3.33
N LEU A 172 5.39 8.50 4.63
CA LEU A 172 4.48 7.47 5.17
C LEU A 172 3.05 7.65 4.65
N ALA A 173 2.55 8.89 4.58
CA ALA A 173 1.24 9.17 3.99
C ALA A 173 1.19 8.77 2.52
N ASN A 174 2.22 9.12 1.73
CA ASN A 174 2.31 8.75 0.32
C ASN A 174 2.32 7.23 0.12
N LEU A 175 3.01 6.47 0.97
CA LEU A 175 3.00 5.00 0.93
C LEU A 175 1.63 4.42 1.29
N GLU A 176 0.95 4.97 2.30
CA GLU A 176 -0.41 4.53 2.65
C GLU A 176 -1.43 4.89 1.55
N LEU A 177 -1.22 5.98 0.80
CA LEU A 177 -2.02 6.30 -0.39
C LEU A 177 -1.86 5.26 -1.51
N LEU A 178 -0.64 4.75 -1.73
CA LEU A 178 -0.41 3.65 -2.67
C LEU A 178 -1.14 2.37 -2.25
N ASN A 179 -1.27 2.15 -0.94
CA ASN A 179 -2.00 1.02 -0.37
C ASN A 179 -3.52 1.28 -0.24
N HIS A 180 -4.02 2.40 -0.77
CA HIS A 180 -5.42 2.83 -0.64
C HIS A 180 -5.91 2.94 0.81
N ASN A 181 -5.02 3.18 1.77
CA ASN A 181 -5.35 3.34 3.18
C ASN A 181 -5.52 4.81 3.53
N TYR A 182 -6.64 5.39 3.08
CA TYR A 182 -6.90 6.82 3.19
C TYR A 182 -7.03 7.33 4.63
N ILE A 183 -7.46 6.49 5.56
CA ILE A 183 -7.57 6.84 6.99
C ILE A 183 -6.18 7.11 7.56
N LYS A 184 -5.26 6.15 7.41
CA LYS A 184 -3.89 6.32 7.93
C LYS A 184 -3.12 7.42 7.19
N ALA A 185 -3.27 7.51 5.87
CA ALA A 185 -2.66 8.59 5.09
C ALA A 185 -3.08 9.96 5.63
N TYR A 186 -4.37 10.16 5.87
CA TYR A 186 -4.89 11.41 6.42
C TYR A 186 -4.34 11.71 7.84
N ASP A 187 -4.22 10.70 8.69
CA ASP A 187 -3.65 10.85 10.04
C ASP A 187 -2.17 11.25 9.98
N TYR A 188 -1.39 10.67 9.09
CA TYR A 188 0.01 11.08 8.86
C TYR A 188 0.10 12.52 8.34
N LEU A 189 -0.71 12.91 7.35
CA LEU A 189 -0.74 14.29 6.84
C LEU A 189 -1.14 15.30 7.93
N LYS A 190 -2.13 14.96 8.75
CA LYS A 190 -2.54 15.79 9.88
C LYS A 190 -1.42 15.97 10.92
N ASN A 191 -0.67 14.91 11.20
CA ASN A 191 0.50 14.99 12.08
C ASN A 191 1.59 15.86 11.46
N THR A 192 1.88 15.69 10.18
CA THR A 192 2.82 16.54 9.43
C THR A 192 2.43 18.02 9.53
N HIS A 193 1.17 18.35 9.23
CA HIS A 193 0.68 19.73 9.29
C HIS A 193 0.86 20.33 10.70
N LYS A 194 0.50 19.58 11.73
CA LYS A 194 0.67 20.01 13.13
C LYS A 194 2.14 20.27 13.47
N MET A 195 3.04 19.41 13.03
CA MET A 195 4.48 19.55 13.33
C MET A 195 5.09 20.68 12.53
N ALA A 196 4.78 20.80 11.24
CA ALA A 196 5.30 21.85 10.37
C ALA A 196 4.80 23.27 10.79
N THR A 197 3.60 23.37 11.34
CA THR A 197 3.05 24.66 11.85
C THR A 197 3.50 24.99 13.27
N SER A 198 4.12 24.06 14.00
CA SER A 198 4.73 24.32 15.30
C SER A 198 6.10 24.97 15.12
N PRO A 199 6.63 25.71 16.14
CA PRO A 199 7.99 26.24 16.08
C PRO A 199 9.00 25.12 15.81
N ASN A 200 9.81 25.28 14.77
CA ASN A 200 10.86 24.34 14.36
C ASN A 200 12.05 25.11 13.77
N ASP A 201 13.19 24.42 13.59
CA ASP A 201 14.43 25.00 13.12
C ASP A 201 14.63 24.82 11.58
N TYR A 202 13.58 24.41 10.85
CA TYR A 202 13.67 24.21 9.40
C TYR A 202 13.54 25.53 8.65
N ASP A 203 14.05 25.54 7.41
CA ASP A 203 13.90 26.66 6.49
C ASP A 203 12.42 27.00 6.23
N GLU A 204 12.02 28.25 6.49
CA GLU A 204 10.62 28.69 6.41
C GLU A 204 10.00 28.45 5.03
N LYS A 205 10.79 28.57 3.95
CA LYS A 205 10.28 28.35 2.57
C LYS A 205 9.99 26.87 2.35
N ARG A 206 10.89 26.01 2.84
CA ARG A 206 10.70 24.54 2.78
C ARG A 206 9.45 24.14 3.57
N VAL A 207 9.30 24.65 4.76
CA VAL A 207 8.12 24.41 5.63
C VAL A 207 6.84 24.85 4.93
N LEU A 208 6.81 26.05 4.36
CA LEU A 208 5.63 26.57 3.65
C LEU A 208 5.23 25.71 2.45
N ILE A 209 6.20 25.22 1.68
CA ILE A 209 5.95 24.31 0.55
C ILE A 209 5.29 23.03 1.04
N VAL A 210 5.81 22.44 2.13
CA VAL A 210 5.25 21.20 2.69
C VAL A 210 3.85 21.42 3.25
N ILE A 211 3.60 22.52 3.95
CA ILE A 211 2.26 22.84 4.47
C ILE A 211 1.24 22.93 3.35
N ASN A 212 1.55 23.70 2.29
CA ASN A 212 0.64 23.86 1.14
C ASN A 212 0.35 22.52 0.43
N GLU A 213 1.37 21.67 0.27
CA GLU A 213 1.20 20.34 -0.34
C GLU A 213 0.35 19.42 0.54
N VAL A 214 0.61 19.41 1.84
CA VAL A 214 -0.13 18.60 2.83
C VAL A 214 -1.60 19.03 2.89
N GLU A 215 -1.88 20.34 2.94
CA GLU A 215 -3.25 20.87 2.95
C GLU A 215 -4.00 20.46 1.67
N ARG A 216 -3.37 20.60 0.50
CA ARG A 216 -3.96 20.17 -0.77
C ARG A 216 -4.24 18.68 -0.78
N LEU A 217 -3.29 17.84 -0.37
CA LEU A 217 -3.48 16.38 -0.31
C LEU A 217 -4.59 16.00 0.68
N MET A 218 -4.66 16.66 1.85
CA MET A 218 -5.73 16.42 2.82
C MET A 218 -7.12 16.75 2.25
N GLU A 219 -7.25 17.83 1.49
CA GLU A 219 -8.50 18.17 0.81
C GLU A 219 -8.86 17.14 -0.26
N ASP A 220 -7.89 16.74 -1.10
CA ASP A 220 -8.09 15.77 -2.17
C ASP A 220 -8.54 14.39 -1.66
N ILE A 221 -7.96 13.91 -0.56
CA ILE A 221 -8.25 12.57 -0.03
C ILE A 221 -9.38 12.54 1.02
N LYS A 222 -9.81 13.69 1.52
CA LYS A 222 -10.85 13.77 2.56
C LYS A 222 -12.13 13.01 2.22
N PRO A 223 -12.71 13.11 1.00
CA PRO A 223 -13.92 12.33 0.66
C PRO A 223 -13.69 10.82 0.71
N LEU A 224 -12.52 10.35 0.28
CA LEU A 224 -12.15 8.93 0.30
C LEU A 224 -11.95 8.43 1.74
N ARG A 225 -11.25 9.21 2.55
CA ARG A 225 -11.07 8.95 3.98
C ARG A 225 -12.42 8.91 4.72
N ASP A 226 -13.30 9.87 4.43
CA ASP A 226 -14.61 9.96 5.07
C ASP A 226 -15.51 8.78 4.66
N LEU A 227 -15.44 8.34 3.39
CA LEU A 227 -16.11 7.14 2.91
C LEU A 227 -15.64 5.89 3.65
N ASP A 228 -14.32 5.67 3.73
CA ASP A 228 -13.75 4.50 4.40
C ASP A 228 -14.08 4.53 5.90
N PHE A 229 -13.91 5.68 6.54
CA PHE A 229 -14.21 5.82 7.95
C PHE A 229 -15.70 5.57 8.26
N ALA A 230 -16.62 6.15 7.48
CA ALA A 230 -18.06 5.91 7.65
C ALA A 230 -18.39 4.43 7.44
N THR A 231 -17.74 3.76 6.47
CA THR A 231 -17.95 2.33 6.21
C THR A 231 -17.59 1.47 7.44
N THR A 232 -16.52 1.80 8.18
CA THR A 232 -16.17 1.09 9.43
C THR A 232 -17.21 1.28 10.54
N LEU A 233 -18.02 2.33 10.48
CA LEU A 233 -19.02 2.67 11.50
C LEU A 233 -20.41 2.06 11.25
N ILE A 234 -20.69 1.53 10.07
CA ILE A 234 -22.02 1.04 9.66
C ILE A 234 -22.64 0.09 10.70
N ASN A 235 -21.85 -0.85 11.21
CA ASN A 235 -22.36 -1.85 12.15
C ASN A 235 -22.36 -1.38 13.61
N SER A 236 -21.43 -0.52 14.00
CA SER A 236 -21.23 -0.11 15.40
C SER A 236 -21.91 1.21 15.75
N LYS A 237 -21.98 2.15 14.80
CA LYS A 237 -22.51 3.50 14.97
C LYS A 237 -23.20 3.98 13.69
N PRO A 238 -24.28 3.30 13.22
CA PRO A 238 -24.90 3.57 11.93
C PRO A 238 -25.40 5.00 11.77
N GLN A 239 -25.89 5.62 12.84
CA GLN A 239 -26.32 7.02 12.80
C GLN A 239 -25.16 7.97 12.44
N LYS A 240 -23.99 7.75 13.03
CA LYS A 240 -22.80 8.57 12.74
C LYS A 240 -22.29 8.31 11.32
N ALA A 241 -22.37 7.07 10.85
CA ALA A 241 -22.05 6.74 9.45
C ALA A 241 -22.96 7.49 8.48
N LEU A 242 -24.27 7.55 8.75
CA LEU A 242 -25.23 8.30 7.94
C LEU A 242 -24.92 9.79 7.86
N GLU A 243 -24.56 10.43 8.98
CA GLU A 243 -24.18 11.84 9.01
C GLU A 243 -23.01 12.11 8.07
N ILE A 244 -21.97 11.24 8.08
CA ILE A 244 -20.82 11.38 7.19
C ILE A 244 -21.24 11.12 5.73
N PHE A 245 -21.99 10.04 5.45
CA PHE A 245 -22.44 9.76 4.09
C PHE A 245 -23.33 10.87 3.51
N GLN A 246 -24.06 11.62 4.34
CA GLN A 246 -24.88 12.75 3.89
C GLN A 246 -24.06 13.90 3.31
N GLU A 247 -22.82 14.09 3.77
CA GLU A 247 -21.91 15.13 3.29
C GLU A 247 -21.15 14.72 2.00
N LEU A 248 -21.13 13.43 1.66
CA LEU A 248 -20.46 12.93 0.47
C LEU A 248 -21.34 13.01 -0.78
N GLU A 249 -20.69 13.05 -1.97
CA GLU A 249 -21.38 12.93 -3.26
C GLU A 249 -22.17 11.61 -3.34
N LYS A 250 -23.43 11.69 -3.74
CA LYS A 250 -24.35 10.54 -3.74
C LYS A 250 -24.13 9.62 -4.94
N THR A 251 -23.08 8.79 -4.89
CA THR A 251 -22.91 7.67 -5.82
C THR A 251 -23.87 6.52 -5.48
N SER A 252 -24.13 5.63 -6.43
CA SER A 252 -24.98 4.45 -6.19
C SER A 252 -24.48 3.60 -5.02
N ARG A 253 -23.16 3.46 -4.85
CA ARG A 253 -22.53 2.77 -3.70
C ARG A 253 -22.83 3.47 -2.37
N ILE A 254 -22.70 4.79 -2.30
CA ILE A 254 -22.97 5.54 -1.06
C ILE A 254 -24.45 5.44 -0.69
N VAL A 255 -25.34 5.52 -1.68
CA VAL A 255 -26.78 5.34 -1.45
C VAL A 255 -27.07 3.94 -0.89
N TYR A 256 -26.46 2.89 -1.43
CA TYR A 256 -26.54 1.54 -0.87
C TYR A 256 -26.04 1.48 0.58
N LEU A 257 -24.87 2.05 0.89
CA LEU A 257 -24.33 2.07 2.25
C LEU A 257 -25.22 2.83 3.25
N MET A 258 -25.90 3.88 2.80
CA MET A 258 -26.93 4.57 3.60
C MET A 258 -28.13 3.65 3.88
N GLY A 259 -28.61 2.88 2.89
CA GLY A 259 -29.63 1.83 3.07
C GLY A 259 -29.21 0.81 4.13
N LYS A 260 -27.95 0.38 4.10
CA LYS A 260 -27.36 -0.53 5.09
C LYS A 260 -27.35 0.06 6.51
N CYS A 261 -27.06 1.35 6.63
CA CYS A 261 -27.19 2.04 7.92
C CYS A 261 -28.62 2.04 8.45
N TYR A 262 -29.63 2.32 7.59
CA TYR A 262 -31.04 2.29 7.99
C TYR A 262 -31.47 0.88 8.36
N LEU A 263 -31.01 -0.15 7.66
CA LEU A 263 -31.26 -1.55 8.03
C LEU A 263 -30.73 -1.86 9.44
N ASN A 264 -29.51 -1.43 9.75
CA ASN A 264 -28.91 -1.62 11.08
C ASN A 264 -29.60 -0.77 12.19
N LEU A 265 -30.28 0.31 11.81
CA LEU A 265 -31.14 1.10 12.71
C LEU A 265 -32.53 0.53 12.86
N ASN A 266 -32.85 -0.55 12.13
CA ASN A 266 -34.18 -1.16 12.03
C ASN A 266 -35.26 -0.21 11.47
N ASP A 267 -34.87 0.82 10.68
CA ASP A 267 -35.76 1.69 9.90
C ASP A 267 -35.93 1.04 8.51
N LEU A 268 -36.80 0.00 8.48
CA LEU A 268 -36.94 -0.88 7.31
C LEU A 268 -37.49 -0.13 6.08
N ASP A 269 -38.41 0.81 6.28
CA ASP A 269 -38.98 1.61 5.20
C ASP A 269 -37.89 2.40 4.46
N LYS A 270 -37.05 3.10 5.22
CA LYS A 270 -35.95 3.84 4.63
C LYS A 270 -34.87 2.93 4.05
N ALA A 271 -34.55 1.81 4.71
CA ALA A 271 -33.60 0.85 4.17
C ALA A 271 -34.00 0.41 2.77
N ILE A 272 -35.29 0.00 2.60
CA ILE A 272 -35.83 -0.42 1.32
C ILE A 272 -35.79 0.72 0.30
N GLU A 273 -36.25 1.93 0.66
CA GLU A 273 -36.19 3.11 -0.20
C GLU A 273 -34.77 3.37 -0.75
N TYR A 274 -33.78 3.34 0.13
CA TYR A 274 -32.42 3.59 -0.26
C TYR A 274 -31.80 2.45 -1.09
N PHE A 275 -32.14 1.18 -0.82
CA PHE A 275 -31.72 0.05 -1.65
C PHE A 275 -32.34 0.10 -3.05
N GLU A 276 -33.62 0.37 -3.17
CA GLU A 276 -34.28 0.54 -4.47
C GLU A 276 -33.70 1.72 -5.26
N LYS A 277 -33.38 2.81 -4.57
CA LYS A 277 -32.72 3.96 -5.18
C LYS A 277 -31.31 3.59 -5.67
N ALA A 278 -30.52 2.84 -4.88
CA ALA A 278 -29.20 2.37 -5.29
C ALA A 278 -29.26 1.47 -6.54
N GLU A 279 -30.23 0.53 -6.57
CA GLU A 279 -30.53 -0.32 -7.74
C GLU A 279 -30.86 0.53 -8.97
N SER A 280 -31.74 1.52 -8.82
CA SER A 280 -32.12 2.43 -9.91
C SER A 280 -30.97 3.29 -10.43
N MET A 281 -29.97 3.54 -9.61
CA MET A 281 -28.71 4.23 -9.96
C MET A 281 -27.65 3.30 -10.56
N GLY A 282 -27.96 2.01 -10.76
CA GLY A 282 -27.09 1.04 -11.39
C GLY A 282 -26.13 0.32 -10.42
N PHE A 283 -26.39 0.34 -9.12
CA PHE A 283 -25.66 -0.53 -8.19
C PHE A 283 -26.23 -1.94 -8.25
N ASP A 284 -25.46 -2.90 -8.76
CA ASP A 284 -25.90 -4.27 -9.03
C ASP A 284 -25.11 -5.35 -8.28
N HIS A 285 -24.45 -4.99 -7.18
CA HIS A 285 -23.67 -5.93 -6.38
C HIS A 285 -24.56 -6.95 -5.65
N VAL A 286 -24.07 -8.17 -5.45
CA VAL A 286 -24.77 -9.27 -4.73
C VAL A 286 -25.29 -8.80 -3.37
N ASP A 287 -24.49 -8.04 -2.62
CA ASP A 287 -24.86 -7.54 -1.29
C ASP A 287 -26.12 -6.68 -1.31
N LEU A 288 -26.38 -5.92 -2.39
CA LEU A 288 -27.60 -5.12 -2.51
C LEU A 288 -28.85 -6.01 -2.45
N TYR A 289 -28.88 -7.06 -3.26
CA TYR A 289 -30.03 -7.96 -3.32
C TYR A 289 -30.17 -8.75 -2.03
N ASN A 290 -29.06 -9.14 -1.42
CA ASN A 290 -29.06 -9.79 -0.12
C ASN A 290 -29.64 -8.89 0.97
N ASP A 291 -29.09 -7.69 1.16
CA ASP A 291 -29.49 -6.77 2.24
C ASP A 291 -30.92 -6.24 2.03
N MET A 292 -31.31 -5.96 0.77
CA MET A 292 -32.69 -5.59 0.43
C MET A 292 -33.66 -6.72 0.74
N SER A 293 -33.30 -7.98 0.45
CA SER A 293 -34.12 -9.13 0.79
C SER A 293 -34.29 -9.30 2.29
N VAL A 294 -33.22 -9.05 3.06
CA VAL A 294 -33.26 -9.06 4.53
C VAL A 294 -34.19 -7.94 5.06
N ALA A 295 -34.16 -6.75 4.45
CA ALA A 295 -35.06 -5.67 4.84
C ALA A 295 -36.51 -6.05 4.64
N TYR A 296 -36.90 -6.58 3.47
CA TYR A 296 -38.26 -7.07 3.21
C TYR A 296 -38.63 -8.27 4.09
N PHE A 297 -37.71 -9.19 4.37
CA PHE A 297 -37.94 -10.31 5.28
C PHE A 297 -38.26 -9.82 6.70
N ASN A 298 -37.51 -8.85 7.21
CA ASN A 298 -37.73 -8.27 8.53
C ASN A 298 -39.05 -7.47 8.61
N ASP A 299 -39.51 -6.94 7.47
CA ASP A 299 -40.82 -6.29 7.32
C ASP A 299 -41.98 -7.31 7.10
N TYR A 300 -41.70 -8.61 7.16
CA TYR A 300 -42.63 -9.72 6.90
C TYR A 300 -43.15 -9.78 5.47
N ASP A 301 -42.64 -9.02 4.51
CA ASP A 301 -42.98 -9.12 3.10
C ASP A 301 -42.13 -10.19 2.39
N PHE A 302 -42.41 -11.45 2.72
CA PHE A 302 -41.64 -12.60 2.18
C PHE A 302 -41.74 -12.68 0.65
N GLU A 303 -42.88 -12.22 0.06
CA GLU A 303 -43.05 -12.24 -1.39
C GLU A 303 -42.07 -11.32 -2.09
N LYS A 304 -41.97 -10.06 -1.65
CA LYS A 304 -41.00 -9.12 -2.21
C LYS A 304 -39.59 -9.54 -1.92
N SER A 305 -39.31 -10.09 -0.75
CA SER A 305 -37.99 -10.62 -0.41
C SER A 305 -37.51 -11.69 -1.43
N ILE A 306 -38.38 -12.68 -1.75
CA ILE A 306 -38.09 -13.70 -2.76
C ILE A 306 -37.93 -13.08 -4.17
N GLN A 307 -38.79 -12.08 -4.52
CA GLN A 307 -38.67 -11.38 -5.81
C GLN A 307 -37.34 -10.65 -5.96
N VAL A 308 -36.84 -9.97 -4.90
CA VAL A 308 -35.56 -9.30 -4.87
C VAL A 308 -34.42 -10.29 -5.13
N LEU A 309 -34.37 -11.41 -4.39
CA LEU A 309 -33.36 -12.46 -4.59
C LEU A 309 -33.44 -13.05 -5.99
N SER A 310 -34.67 -13.22 -6.53
CA SER A 310 -34.85 -13.73 -7.89
C SER A 310 -34.36 -12.73 -8.96
N ARG A 311 -34.47 -11.40 -8.70
CA ARG A 311 -33.83 -10.39 -9.56
C ARG A 311 -32.30 -10.46 -9.49
N GLY A 312 -31.75 -10.54 -8.28
CA GLY A 312 -30.30 -10.71 -8.07
C GLY A 312 -29.76 -11.93 -8.79
N LEU A 313 -30.45 -13.07 -8.73
CA LEU A 313 -30.04 -14.31 -9.41
C LEU A 313 -30.15 -14.24 -10.95
N LYS A 314 -30.91 -13.31 -11.54
CA LYS A 314 -30.86 -13.09 -12.99
C LYS A 314 -29.55 -12.43 -13.44
N ILE A 315 -28.98 -11.60 -12.60
CA ILE A 315 -27.73 -10.86 -12.85
C ILE A 315 -26.52 -11.72 -12.39
N HIS A 316 -26.57 -12.17 -11.15
CA HIS A 316 -25.55 -13.00 -10.51
C HIS A 316 -25.99 -14.46 -10.52
N LYS A 317 -25.96 -15.07 -11.70
CA LYS A 317 -26.37 -16.47 -11.89
C LYS A 317 -25.54 -17.36 -10.98
N ASP A 318 -26.21 -18.36 -10.42
CA ASP A 318 -25.58 -19.40 -9.61
C ASP A 318 -24.92 -18.90 -8.30
N ASN A 319 -25.26 -17.65 -7.88
CA ASN A 319 -24.74 -17.13 -6.62
C ASN A 319 -25.32 -17.90 -5.42
N GLU A 320 -24.45 -18.61 -4.72
CA GLU A 320 -24.79 -19.50 -3.63
C GLU A 320 -25.46 -18.80 -2.43
N ILE A 321 -25.03 -17.56 -2.11
CA ILE A 321 -25.59 -16.79 -0.99
C ILE A 321 -27.04 -16.41 -1.29
N LEU A 322 -27.33 -15.91 -2.51
CA LEU A 322 -28.66 -15.54 -2.90
C LEU A 322 -29.61 -16.75 -3.00
N LEU A 323 -29.10 -17.90 -3.48
CA LEU A 323 -29.87 -19.14 -3.53
C LEU A 323 -30.18 -19.66 -2.14
N TYR A 324 -29.18 -19.71 -1.25
CA TYR A 324 -29.39 -20.15 0.13
C TYR A 324 -30.41 -19.27 0.86
N ASN A 325 -30.26 -17.96 0.80
CA ASN A 325 -31.16 -17.02 1.47
C ASN A 325 -32.58 -17.12 0.89
N LYS A 326 -32.70 -17.30 -0.43
CA LYS A 326 -34.01 -17.52 -1.07
C LYS A 326 -34.69 -18.78 -0.50
N ALA A 327 -33.97 -19.87 -0.39
CA ALA A 327 -34.53 -21.11 0.18
C ALA A 327 -34.96 -20.94 1.66
N VAL A 328 -34.14 -20.23 2.46
CA VAL A 328 -34.47 -19.91 3.85
C VAL A 328 -35.77 -19.10 3.94
N ILE A 329 -35.96 -18.10 3.07
CA ILE A 329 -37.17 -17.27 3.07
C ILE A 329 -38.36 -18.08 2.55
N GLU A 330 -38.17 -18.96 1.55
CA GLU A 330 -39.21 -19.89 1.07
C GLU A 330 -39.71 -20.82 2.17
N LEU A 331 -38.80 -21.34 3.03
CA LEU A 331 -39.14 -22.12 4.21
C LEU A 331 -39.96 -21.30 5.22
N ASN A 332 -39.48 -20.12 5.57
CA ASN A 332 -40.16 -19.23 6.52
C ASN A 332 -41.56 -18.77 6.01
N SER A 333 -41.79 -18.77 4.70
CA SER A 333 -43.06 -18.46 4.07
C SER A 333 -43.94 -19.71 3.80
N ASN A 334 -43.58 -20.86 4.41
CA ASN A 334 -44.28 -22.16 4.27
C ASN A 334 -44.30 -22.70 2.81
N ARG A 335 -43.29 -22.39 2.00
CA ARG A 335 -43.12 -22.85 0.62
C ARG A 335 -42.12 -23.99 0.51
N VAL A 336 -42.34 -25.05 1.33
CA VAL A 336 -41.41 -26.14 1.54
C VAL A 336 -40.94 -26.79 0.23
N ALA A 337 -41.86 -27.05 -0.72
CA ALA A 337 -41.51 -27.67 -1.99
C ALA A 337 -40.55 -26.80 -2.82
N LYS A 338 -40.77 -25.47 -2.87
CA LYS A 338 -39.91 -24.53 -3.60
C LYS A 338 -38.50 -24.43 -2.93
N ALA A 339 -38.51 -24.37 -1.59
CA ALA A 339 -37.24 -24.35 -0.84
C ALA A 339 -36.41 -25.60 -1.11
N LYS A 340 -37.06 -26.80 -1.16
CA LYS A 340 -36.37 -28.04 -1.51
C LYS A 340 -35.78 -27.99 -2.91
N ASP A 341 -36.51 -27.48 -3.90
CA ASP A 341 -36.04 -27.31 -5.28
C ASP A 341 -34.84 -26.33 -5.34
N THR A 342 -34.94 -25.19 -4.63
CA THR A 342 -33.88 -24.18 -4.58
C THR A 342 -32.60 -24.73 -3.92
N LEU A 343 -32.72 -25.44 -2.79
CA LEU A 343 -31.61 -26.07 -2.12
C LEU A 343 -30.99 -27.20 -2.96
N SER A 344 -31.82 -28.04 -3.61
CA SER A 344 -31.33 -29.09 -4.50
C SER A 344 -30.56 -28.51 -5.70
N THR A 345 -30.98 -27.37 -6.22
CA THR A 345 -30.25 -26.63 -7.24
C THR A 345 -28.89 -26.17 -6.71
N LEU A 346 -28.88 -25.53 -5.51
CA LEU A 346 -27.66 -25.04 -4.90
C LEU A 346 -26.61 -26.14 -4.70
N VAL A 347 -27.00 -27.27 -4.13
CA VAL A 347 -26.05 -28.37 -3.85
C VAL A 347 -25.64 -29.15 -5.14
N SER A 348 -26.27 -28.90 -6.27
CA SER A 348 -25.90 -29.48 -7.56
C SER A 348 -24.74 -28.78 -8.25
N TYR A 349 -24.32 -27.62 -7.74
CA TYR A 349 -23.18 -26.88 -8.31
C TYR A 349 -21.85 -27.40 -7.76
N ASP A 350 -20.82 -27.45 -8.62
CA ASP A 350 -19.52 -28.02 -8.28
C ASP A 350 -18.68 -27.11 -7.37
N ASP A 351 -18.87 -25.77 -7.46
CA ASP A 351 -18.02 -24.76 -6.83
C ASP A 351 -18.75 -24.01 -5.66
N VAL A 352 -19.58 -24.72 -4.90
CA VAL A 352 -20.25 -24.15 -3.72
C VAL A 352 -19.27 -24.12 -2.53
N HIS A 353 -19.20 -22.99 -1.83
CA HIS A 353 -18.40 -22.90 -0.60
C HIS A 353 -18.87 -23.94 0.43
N GLU A 354 -17.90 -24.66 1.03
CA GLU A 354 -18.16 -25.79 1.91
C GLU A 354 -19.17 -25.50 3.04
N ASP A 355 -19.07 -24.33 3.67
CA ASP A 355 -19.99 -23.96 4.74
C ASP A 355 -21.44 -23.80 4.25
N ILE A 356 -21.64 -23.17 3.06
CA ILE A 356 -22.97 -22.96 2.48
C ILE A 356 -23.55 -24.31 2.02
N PHE A 357 -22.72 -25.16 1.41
CA PHE A 357 -23.11 -26.51 1.03
C PHE A 357 -23.61 -27.32 2.25
N ASN A 358 -22.82 -27.32 3.33
CA ASN A 358 -23.18 -28.03 4.56
C ASN A 358 -24.46 -27.51 5.19
N MET A 359 -24.66 -26.17 5.23
CA MET A 359 -25.91 -25.57 5.70
C MET A 359 -27.11 -25.96 4.82
N ALA A 360 -26.94 -25.98 3.50
CA ALA A 360 -27.99 -26.36 2.57
C ALA A 360 -28.38 -27.84 2.72
N MET A 361 -27.39 -28.73 2.88
CA MET A 361 -27.63 -30.16 3.11
C MET A 361 -28.37 -30.42 4.44
N GLN A 362 -28.02 -29.70 5.51
CA GLN A 362 -28.74 -29.79 6.80
C GLN A 362 -30.21 -29.40 6.67
N LEU A 363 -30.48 -28.32 5.92
CA LEU A 363 -31.87 -27.90 5.67
C LEU A 363 -32.64 -28.92 4.82
N LEU A 364 -32.02 -29.52 3.80
CA LEU A 364 -32.64 -30.58 3.00
C LEU A 364 -32.97 -31.81 3.85
N GLN A 365 -32.02 -32.25 4.68
CA GLN A 365 -32.28 -33.38 5.59
C GLN A 365 -33.43 -33.10 6.54
N LYS A 366 -33.48 -31.89 7.13
CA LYS A 366 -34.59 -31.49 8.01
C LYS A 366 -35.96 -31.51 7.30
N ILE A 367 -36.01 -31.01 6.05
CA ILE A 367 -37.23 -31.05 5.25
C ILE A 367 -37.70 -32.50 5.00
N GLU A 368 -36.75 -33.45 4.87
CA GLU A 368 -37.06 -34.85 4.64
C GLU A 368 -37.55 -35.56 5.90
N GLU A 369 -37.03 -35.19 7.07
CA GLU A 369 -37.45 -35.72 8.36
C GLU A 369 -38.84 -35.24 8.81
N ASP A 370 -39.24 -34.00 8.40
CA ASP A 370 -40.52 -33.39 8.78
C ASP A 370 -41.66 -33.74 7.83
N ASN A 371 -41.43 -34.48 6.73
CA ASN A 371 -42.42 -35.01 5.79
C ASN A 371 -42.61 -36.52 5.93
#